data_45d74bfc5f19b60b0cad4cef94ad1482
#
_entry.id   45d74bfc5f19b60b0cad4cef94ad1482
#
_cell.length_a   1.000
_cell.length_b   1.000
_cell.length_c   1.000
_cell.angle_alpha   90.00
_cell.angle_beta   90.00
_cell.angle_gamma   90.00
#
_symmetry.space_group_name_H-M   'P 1'
#
loop_
_entity.id
_entity.type
_entity.pdbx_description
1 polymer ?
#
loop_
_entity_poly.entity_id
_entity_poly.type
_entity_poly.pdbx_seq_one_letter_code
_entity_poly.pdbx_strand_id
1 'polypeptide(L)'
;LDLIEEYGTDSLRLFLSSNISPHSDIKLSPNSLDPYKNFMNKIWNAAKFINLNFESEGNSKEDSFFDAWICNEFNILLDNYSQHIENCEVEKASYELYHFFWDDFCDWYIEIAKISYLNNKDDELLNTKFRMKQVFCMYLNLLYPFAPFISLELHDVLNKDSKFFNKSRELYGFNSAKQDH
;
A
#
# COMPACT_ATOMS: atom_id res chain seq x y z
N LEU A 1 -2.23 -19.18 -19.95
CA LEU A 1 -0.80 -18.85 -19.85
C LEU A 1 -0.52 -17.50 -20.51
N ASP A 2 -1.08 -17.21 -21.66
CA ASP A 2 -0.84 -15.98 -22.45
C ASP A 2 -1.13 -14.70 -21.66
N LEU A 3 -2.20 -14.67 -20.85
CA LEU A 3 -2.53 -13.53 -20.00
C LEU A 3 -1.50 -13.27 -18.88
N ILE A 4 -0.90 -14.32 -18.34
CA ILE A 4 0.14 -14.19 -17.32
C ILE A 4 1.42 -13.62 -17.93
N GLU A 5 1.75 -14.03 -19.15
CA GLU A 5 2.92 -13.50 -19.88
C GLU A 5 2.74 -12.02 -20.24
N GLU A 6 1.54 -11.62 -20.62
CA GLU A 6 1.24 -10.25 -21.06
C GLU A 6 1.03 -9.27 -19.87
N TYR A 7 0.27 -9.69 -18.86
CA TYR A 7 -0.20 -8.81 -17.77
C TYR A 7 0.50 -9.04 -16.44
N GLY A 8 1.15 -10.19 -16.25
CA GLY A 8 1.74 -10.62 -15.00
C GLY A 8 0.75 -11.32 -14.06
N THR A 9 1.27 -12.17 -13.22
CA THR A 9 0.46 -12.99 -12.29
C THR A 9 -0.32 -12.14 -11.29
N ASP A 10 0.30 -11.11 -10.72
CA ASP A 10 -0.33 -10.27 -9.70
C ASP A 10 -1.50 -9.45 -10.25
N SER A 11 -1.37 -8.95 -11.49
CA SER A 11 -2.46 -8.25 -12.16
C SER A 11 -3.68 -9.16 -12.37
N LEU A 12 -3.44 -10.41 -12.80
CA LEU A 12 -4.51 -11.39 -12.96
C LEU A 12 -5.15 -11.78 -11.62
N ARG A 13 -4.34 -11.99 -10.58
CA ARG A 13 -4.85 -12.30 -9.24
C ARG A 13 -5.72 -11.18 -8.69
N LEU A 14 -5.25 -9.94 -8.77
CA LEU A 14 -6.01 -8.78 -8.29
C LEU A 14 -7.29 -8.59 -9.10
N PHE A 15 -7.24 -8.73 -10.43
CA PHE A 15 -8.43 -8.71 -11.28
C PHE A 15 -9.48 -9.75 -10.85
N LEU A 16 -9.06 -10.99 -10.65
CA LEU A 16 -9.97 -12.05 -10.20
C LEU A 16 -10.58 -11.73 -8.84
N SER A 17 -9.74 -11.31 -7.87
CA SER A 17 -10.20 -10.96 -6.53
C SER A 17 -11.19 -9.78 -6.52
N SER A 18 -10.98 -8.79 -7.37
CA SER A 18 -11.82 -7.59 -7.47
C SER A 18 -13.13 -7.81 -8.21
N ASN A 19 -13.28 -8.94 -8.91
CA ASN A 19 -14.47 -9.25 -9.70
C ASN A 19 -15.19 -10.52 -9.22
N ILE A 20 -14.82 -11.07 -8.06
CA ILE A 20 -15.51 -12.19 -7.47
C ILE A 20 -16.90 -11.72 -7.02
N SER A 21 -17.94 -12.34 -7.59
CA SER A 21 -19.32 -12.15 -7.17
C SER A 21 -20.02 -13.51 -7.01
N PRO A 22 -20.76 -13.73 -5.92
CA PRO A 22 -21.48 -14.99 -5.70
C PRO A 22 -22.52 -15.34 -6.77
N HIS A 23 -22.92 -14.36 -7.58
CA HIS A 23 -24.06 -14.48 -8.47
C HIS A 23 -23.77 -14.20 -9.95
N SER A 24 -22.51 -13.98 -10.33
CA SER A 24 -22.14 -13.68 -11.71
C SER A 24 -20.81 -14.28 -12.12
N ASP A 25 -20.73 -14.71 -13.37
CA ASP A 25 -19.48 -15.14 -13.99
C ASP A 25 -18.55 -13.94 -14.24
N ILE A 26 -17.26 -14.13 -14.02
CA ILE A 26 -16.26 -13.12 -14.34
C ILE A 26 -16.11 -13.05 -15.84
N LYS A 27 -16.44 -11.89 -16.43
CA LYS A 27 -16.26 -11.65 -17.87
C LYS A 27 -14.83 -11.13 -18.13
N LEU A 28 -14.04 -11.92 -18.80
CA LEU A 28 -12.71 -11.56 -19.24
C LEU A 28 -12.77 -11.03 -20.68
N SER A 29 -12.47 -9.76 -20.87
CA SER A 29 -12.28 -9.13 -22.20
C SER A 29 -10.80 -8.80 -22.42
N PRO A 30 -10.34 -8.61 -23.68
CA PRO A 30 -8.93 -8.38 -23.96
C PRO A 30 -8.27 -7.29 -23.11
N ASN A 31 -8.98 -6.22 -22.78
CA ASN A 31 -8.44 -5.06 -22.04
C ASN A 31 -8.87 -5.00 -20.56
N SER A 32 -9.50 -6.06 -20.05
CA SER A 32 -10.00 -6.08 -18.66
C SER A 32 -8.87 -6.01 -17.62
N LEU A 33 -7.66 -6.42 -17.97
CA LEU A 33 -6.51 -6.44 -17.08
C LEU A 33 -5.66 -5.17 -17.15
N ASP A 34 -5.87 -4.29 -18.13
CA ASP A 34 -5.08 -3.05 -18.27
C ASP A 34 -5.05 -2.18 -16.99
N PRO A 35 -6.21 -1.92 -16.32
CA PRO A 35 -6.20 -1.14 -15.08
C PRO A 35 -5.33 -1.77 -13.98
N TYR A 36 -5.35 -3.09 -13.87
CA TYR A 36 -4.61 -3.83 -12.85
C TYR A 36 -3.11 -3.86 -13.14
N LYS A 37 -2.71 -4.00 -14.41
CA LYS A 37 -1.33 -3.85 -14.84
C LYS A 37 -0.80 -2.44 -14.56
N ASN A 38 -1.60 -1.41 -14.87
CA ASN A 38 -1.25 -0.04 -14.59
C ASN A 38 -1.13 0.21 -13.08
N PHE A 39 -1.96 -0.43 -12.28
CA PHE A 39 -1.89 -0.36 -10.83
C PHE A 39 -0.59 -0.99 -10.28
N MET A 40 -0.19 -2.18 -10.77
CA MET A 40 1.10 -2.77 -10.41
C MET A 40 2.27 -1.86 -10.80
N ASN A 41 2.21 -1.25 -11.97
CA ASN A 41 3.22 -0.27 -12.40
C ASN A 41 3.25 0.98 -11.50
N LYS A 42 2.09 1.47 -11.05
CA LYS A 42 2.01 2.62 -10.13
C LYS A 42 2.64 2.27 -8.77
N ILE A 43 2.36 1.07 -8.23
CA ILE A 43 2.98 0.58 -6.99
C ILE A 43 4.51 0.49 -7.13
N TRP A 44 4.98 -0.08 -8.23
CA TRP A 44 6.41 -0.18 -8.52
C TRP A 44 7.10 1.18 -8.60
N ASN A 45 6.48 2.14 -9.28
CA ASN A 45 7.01 3.49 -9.42
C ASN A 45 7.01 4.26 -8.10
N ALA A 46 5.98 4.11 -7.26
CA ALA A 46 5.95 4.67 -5.92
C ALA A 46 7.08 4.09 -5.05
N ALA A 47 7.30 2.79 -5.10
CA ALA A 47 8.41 2.15 -4.40
C ALA A 47 9.78 2.68 -4.84
N LYS A 48 9.99 2.85 -6.15
CA LYS A 48 11.21 3.46 -6.67
C LYS A 48 11.41 4.89 -6.16
N PHE A 49 10.36 5.69 -6.17
CA PHE A 49 10.39 7.05 -5.65
C PHE A 49 10.78 7.05 -4.16
N ILE A 50 10.14 6.20 -3.37
CA ILE A 50 10.44 6.03 -1.94
C ILE A 50 11.90 5.60 -1.76
N ASN A 51 12.36 4.58 -2.43
CA ASN A 51 13.71 4.03 -2.27
C ASN A 51 14.81 5.02 -2.67
N LEU A 52 14.61 5.80 -3.73
CA LEU A 52 15.59 6.79 -4.20
C LEU A 52 15.72 8.01 -3.27
N ASN A 53 14.66 8.33 -2.53
CA ASN A 53 14.64 9.54 -1.71
C ASN A 53 14.85 9.28 -0.21
N PHE A 54 15.02 8.01 0.22
CA PHE A 54 14.87 7.62 1.63
C PHE A 54 15.96 6.66 2.14
N GLU A 55 17.21 7.05 2.07
CA GLU A 55 18.36 6.26 2.59
C GLU A 55 18.60 6.41 4.10
N SER A 56 17.91 7.29 4.83
CA SER A 56 18.22 7.56 6.23
C SER A 56 17.17 7.03 7.20
N GLU A 57 17.65 6.44 8.30
CA GLU A 57 16.83 6.16 9.49
C GLU A 57 16.38 7.49 10.11
N GLY A 58 15.12 7.86 9.92
CA GLY A 58 14.54 9.04 10.55
C GLY A 58 14.18 8.72 12.01
N ASN A 59 14.67 9.50 12.95
CA ASN A 59 14.12 9.53 14.30
C ASN A 59 12.78 10.29 14.25
N SER A 60 11.72 9.65 14.70
CA SER A 60 10.37 10.21 14.77
C SER A 60 10.35 11.45 15.68
N LYS A 61 10.39 12.62 15.08
CA LYS A 61 9.90 13.87 15.68
C LYS A 61 8.39 13.96 15.42
N GLU A 62 7.77 15.04 15.85
CA GLU A 62 6.32 15.25 15.67
C GLU A 62 5.89 15.12 14.18
N ASP A 63 4.80 14.41 13.96
CA ASP A 63 4.22 14.26 12.63
C ASP A 63 3.72 15.60 12.10
N SER A 64 3.95 15.87 10.82
CA SER A 64 3.27 16.97 10.14
C SER A 64 1.76 16.70 10.06
N PHE A 65 0.97 17.72 9.80
CA PHE A 65 -0.46 17.58 9.58
C PHE A 65 -0.77 16.50 8.51
N PHE A 66 0.00 16.47 7.43
CA PHE A 66 -0.21 15.51 6.35
C PHE A 66 0.28 14.10 6.69
N ASP A 67 1.31 13.97 7.52
CA ASP A 67 1.75 12.67 8.03
C ASP A 67 0.68 12.07 8.95
N ALA A 68 0.11 12.88 9.84
CA ALA A 68 -0.99 12.46 10.71
C ALA A 68 -2.26 12.12 9.89
N TRP A 69 -2.56 12.89 8.85
CA TRP A 69 -3.69 12.61 7.95
C TRP A 69 -3.54 11.26 7.26
N ILE A 70 -2.42 10.98 6.57
CA ILE A 70 -2.27 9.71 5.86
C ILE A 70 -2.24 8.51 6.80
N CYS A 71 -1.71 8.67 8.03
CA CYS A 71 -1.79 7.63 9.05
C CYS A 71 -3.24 7.35 9.46
N ASN A 72 -4.08 8.39 9.57
CA ASN A 72 -5.50 8.24 9.86
C ASN A 72 -6.25 7.53 8.71
N GLU A 73 -6.01 7.92 7.46
CA GLU A 73 -6.61 7.25 6.30
C GLU A 73 -6.18 5.77 6.23
N PHE A 74 -4.92 5.48 6.56
CA PHE A 74 -4.45 4.10 6.64
C PHE A 74 -5.14 3.30 7.76
N ASN A 75 -5.43 3.90 8.91
CA ASN A 75 -6.19 3.24 9.98
C ASN A 75 -7.63 2.95 9.55
N ILE A 76 -8.28 3.88 8.85
CA ILE A 76 -9.61 3.67 8.27
C ILE A 76 -9.58 2.51 7.26
N LEU A 77 -8.58 2.49 6.37
CA LEU A 77 -8.37 1.37 5.46
C LEU A 77 -8.22 0.04 6.23
N LEU A 78 -7.42 0.01 7.30
CA LEU A 78 -7.15 -1.21 8.06
C LEU A 78 -8.43 -1.75 8.71
N ASP A 79 -9.26 -0.88 9.28
CA ASP A 79 -10.54 -1.24 9.91
C ASP A 79 -11.52 -1.79 8.86
N ASN A 80 -11.70 -1.07 7.74
CA ASN A 80 -12.58 -1.50 6.64
C ASN A 80 -12.10 -2.82 6.03
N TYR A 81 -10.80 -2.93 5.74
CA TYR A 81 -10.18 -4.14 5.19
C TYR A 81 -10.42 -5.35 6.10
N SER A 82 -10.16 -5.19 7.40
CA SER A 82 -10.36 -6.27 8.38
C SER A 82 -11.82 -6.73 8.41
N GLN A 83 -12.77 -5.79 8.45
CA GLN A 83 -14.20 -6.09 8.41
C GLN A 83 -14.60 -6.81 7.12
N HIS A 84 -14.12 -6.37 5.96
CA HIS A 84 -14.43 -7.00 4.69
C HIS A 84 -13.86 -8.42 4.58
N ILE A 85 -12.63 -8.64 5.07
CA ILE A 85 -12.03 -9.99 5.10
C ILE A 85 -12.79 -10.92 6.05
N GLU A 86 -13.19 -10.46 7.24
CA GLU A 86 -13.99 -11.25 8.18
C GLU A 86 -15.36 -11.64 7.60
N ASN A 87 -15.95 -10.76 6.79
CA ASN A 87 -17.22 -11.00 6.11
C ASN A 87 -17.06 -11.76 4.78
N CYS A 88 -15.86 -12.17 4.39
CA CYS A 88 -15.56 -12.78 3.08
C CYS A 88 -15.90 -11.88 1.88
N GLU A 89 -15.90 -10.57 2.05
CA GLU A 89 -16.16 -9.55 1.02
C GLU A 89 -14.85 -9.14 0.31
N VAL A 90 -14.21 -10.10 -0.35
CA VAL A 90 -12.86 -9.95 -0.94
C VAL A 90 -12.82 -8.83 -1.99
N GLU A 91 -13.90 -8.67 -2.77
CA GLU A 91 -14.03 -7.59 -3.76
C GLU A 91 -13.95 -6.22 -3.09
N LYS A 92 -14.67 -6.01 -1.99
CA LYS A 92 -14.66 -4.74 -1.25
C LYS A 92 -13.29 -4.46 -0.63
N ALA A 93 -12.65 -5.48 -0.05
CA ALA A 93 -11.30 -5.33 0.49
C ALA A 93 -10.30 -4.90 -0.59
N SER A 94 -10.38 -5.47 -1.79
CA SER A 94 -9.52 -5.08 -2.91
C SER A 94 -9.81 -3.67 -3.43
N TYR A 95 -11.07 -3.24 -3.40
CA TYR A 95 -11.50 -1.89 -3.76
C TYR A 95 -10.91 -0.83 -2.81
N GLU A 96 -10.99 -1.06 -1.49
CA GLU A 96 -10.40 -0.18 -0.47
C GLU A 96 -8.89 -0.05 -0.66
N LEU A 97 -8.18 -1.17 -0.91
CA LEU A 97 -6.74 -1.15 -1.19
C LEU A 97 -6.39 -0.31 -2.41
N TYR A 98 -7.17 -0.44 -3.48
CA TYR A 98 -6.94 0.30 -4.71
C TYR A 98 -7.11 1.80 -4.49
N HIS A 99 -8.23 2.21 -3.89
CA HIS A 99 -8.56 3.63 -3.70
C HIS A 99 -7.60 4.32 -2.73
N PHE A 100 -7.32 3.73 -1.58
CA PHE A 100 -6.34 4.29 -0.66
C PHE A 100 -4.99 4.53 -1.35
N PHE A 101 -4.50 3.54 -2.08
CA PHE A 101 -3.18 3.65 -2.69
C PHE A 101 -3.16 4.65 -3.85
N TRP A 102 -4.17 4.60 -4.71
CA TRP A 102 -4.21 5.46 -5.87
C TRP A 102 -4.49 6.90 -5.50
N ASP A 103 -5.59 7.13 -4.79
CA ASP A 103 -6.11 8.46 -4.54
C ASP A 103 -5.38 9.13 -3.35
N ASP A 104 -5.38 8.51 -2.17
CA ASP A 104 -4.85 9.14 -0.97
C ASP A 104 -3.32 9.12 -0.93
N PHE A 105 -2.73 7.95 -1.15
CA PHE A 105 -1.29 7.80 -1.01
C PHE A 105 -0.51 8.40 -2.19
N CYS A 106 -0.87 8.05 -3.45
CA CYS A 106 -0.13 8.51 -4.61
C CYS A 106 -0.50 9.92 -5.05
N ASP A 107 -1.81 10.20 -5.24
CA ASP A 107 -2.24 11.45 -5.85
C ASP A 107 -2.21 12.62 -4.86
N TRP A 108 -2.34 12.36 -3.55
CA TRP A 108 -2.25 13.40 -2.53
C TRP A 108 -0.94 13.34 -1.74
N TYR A 109 -0.70 12.29 -0.96
CA TYR A 109 0.40 12.31 0.01
C TYR A 109 1.78 12.40 -0.65
N ILE A 110 2.06 11.62 -1.71
CA ILE A 110 3.33 11.71 -2.44
C ILE A 110 3.50 13.10 -3.08
N GLU A 111 2.45 13.67 -3.67
CA GLU A 111 2.56 14.99 -4.31
C GLU A 111 2.80 16.11 -3.28
N ILE A 112 2.15 16.07 -2.13
CA ILE A 112 2.40 17.00 -1.03
C ILE A 112 3.84 16.85 -0.52
N ALA A 113 4.31 15.62 -0.35
CA ALA A 113 5.69 15.36 0.07
C ALA A 113 6.72 15.92 -0.92
N LYS A 114 6.46 15.86 -2.23
CA LYS A 114 7.31 16.48 -3.25
C LYS A 114 7.41 18.01 -3.10
N ILE A 115 6.31 18.67 -2.75
CA ILE A 115 6.28 20.12 -2.51
C ILE A 115 7.13 20.45 -1.26
N SER A 116 7.01 19.67 -0.20
CA SER A 116 7.83 19.82 1.00
C SER A 116 9.32 19.60 0.71
N TYR A 117 9.61 18.68 -0.20
CA TYR A 117 10.98 18.41 -0.68
C TYR A 117 11.63 19.61 -1.35
N LEU A 118 10.87 20.36 -2.13
CA LEU A 118 11.35 21.56 -2.86
C LEU A 118 11.60 22.75 -1.92
N ASN A 119 10.95 22.79 -0.75
CA ASN A 119 11.01 23.91 0.18
C ASN A 119 12.08 23.77 1.30
N ASN A 120 12.95 22.73 1.28
CA ASN A 120 14.12 22.54 2.14
C ASN A 120 13.85 22.70 3.65
N LYS A 121 12.86 22.04 4.17
CA LYS A 121 12.64 21.92 5.64
C LYS A 121 13.21 20.58 6.12
N ASP A 122 14.48 20.52 6.47
CA ASP A 122 15.24 19.30 6.70
C ASP A 122 14.63 18.36 7.75
N ASP A 123 14.18 18.86 8.89
CA ASP A 123 13.65 18.02 9.99
C ASP A 123 12.23 17.47 9.70
N GLU A 124 11.33 18.31 9.17
CA GLU A 124 9.97 17.91 8.78
C GLU A 124 10.01 16.92 7.60
N LEU A 125 10.93 17.16 6.67
CA LEU A 125 11.13 16.29 5.53
C LEU A 125 11.60 14.90 5.93
N LEU A 126 12.51 14.76 6.90
CA LEU A 126 12.97 13.46 7.39
C LEU A 126 11.83 12.64 8.00
N ASN A 127 10.93 13.29 8.73
CA ASN A 127 9.79 12.60 9.32
C ASN A 127 8.77 12.14 8.26
N THR A 128 8.43 13.02 7.31
CA THR A 128 7.55 12.68 6.17
C THR A 128 8.12 11.51 5.37
N LYS A 129 9.42 11.49 5.14
CA LYS A 129 10.12 10.37 4.51
C LYS A 129 9.90 9.08 5.28
N PHE A 130 10.17 9.08 6.57
CA PHE A 130 10.00 7.92 7.43
C PHE A 130 8.55 7.41 7.40
N ARG A 131 7.56 8.31 7.56
CA ARG A 131 6.13 7.95 7.52
C ARG A 131 5.70 7.38 6.19
N MET A 132 6.17 7.96 5.08
CA MET A 132 5.86 7.46 3.75
C MET A 132 6.34 6.02 3.56
N LYS A 133 7.59 5.72 3.94
CA LYS A 133 8.11 4.36 3.89
C LYS A 133 7.33 3.42 4.81
N GLN A 134 7.02 3.86 6.02
CA GLN A 134 6.27 3.08 7.00
C GLN A 134 4.88 2.69 6.48
N VAL A 135 4.08 3.68 6.06
CA VAL A 135 2.72 3.47 5.52
C VAL A 135 2.77 2.57 4.29
N PHE A 136 3.75 2.79 3.40
CA PHE A 136 3.90 1.96 2.20
C PHE A 136 4.23 0.49 2.54
N CYS A 137 5.14 0.25 3.48
CA CYS A 137 5.45 -1.13 3.91
C CYS A 137 4.25 -1.82 4.56
N MET A 138 3.47 -1.10 5.37
CA MET A 138 2.23 -1.64 5.96
C MET A 138 1.18 -1.92 4.88
N TYR A 139 1.05 -1.05 3.89
CA TYR A 139 0.18 -1.27 2.74
C TYR A 139 0.55 -2.54 1.96
N LEU A 140 1.85 -2.78 1.72
CA LEU A 140 2.31 -4.01 1.06
C LEU A 140 1.89 -5.28 1.82
N ASN A 141 1.80 -5.24 3.16
CA ASN A 141 1.31 -6.36 3.94
C ASN A 141 -0.18 -6.64 3.69
N LEU A 142 -1.01 -5.60 3.55
CA LEU A 142 -2.42 -5.75 3.22
C LEU A 142 -2.63 -6.20 1.76
N LEU A 143 -1.77 -5.75 0.87
CA LEU A 143 -1.81 -6.13 -0.55
C LEU A 143 -1.32 -7.56 -0.80
N TYR A 144 -0.47 -8.12 0.07
CA TYR A 144 0.16 -9.41 -0.11
C TYR A 144 -0.79 -10.57 -0.48
N PRO A 145 -1.97 -10.75 0.12
CA PRO A 145 -2.90 -11.82 -0.27
C PRO A 145 -3.38 -11.71 -1.72
N PHE A 146 -3.44 -10.50 -2.26
CA PHE A 146 -3.93 -10.19 -3.60
C PHE A 146 -2.81 -10.22 -4.65
N ALA A 147 -1.67 -9.61 -4.34
CA ALA A 147 -0.53 -9.44 -5.24
C ALA A 147 0.79 -9.82 -4.51
N PRO A 148 1.03 -11.13 -4.27
CA PRO A 148 2.14 -11.58 -3.45
C PRO A 148 3.53 -11.31 -4.02
N PHE A 149 3.70 -11.40 -5.33
CA PHE A 149 5.03 -11.31 -5.93
C PHE A 149 5.58 -9.88 -5.86
N ILE A 150 4.78 -8.88 -6.25
CA ILE A 150 5.20 -7.48 -6.15
C ILE A 150 5.37 -7.06 -4.69
N SER A 151 4.50 -7.52 -3.80
CA SER A 151 4.57 -7.16 -2.37
C SER A 151 5.85 -7.69 -1.72
N LEU A 152 6.23 -8.92 -1.99
CA LEU A 152 7.48 -9.52 -1.48
C LEU A 152 8.71 -8.80 -2.05
N GLU A 153 8.77 -8.65 -3.36
CA GLU A 153 9.91 -8.02 -4.03
C GLU A 153 10.14 -6.59 -3.52
N LEU A 154 9.08 -5.79 -3.43
CA LEU A 154 9.20 -4.42 -2.96
C LEU A 154 9.51 -4.32 -1.47
N HIS A 155 9.00 -5.24 -0.67
CA HIS A 155 9.36 -5.29 0.75
C HIS A 155 10.84 -5.58 0.94
N ASP A 156 11.40 -6.54 0.20
CA ASP A 156 12.82 -6.88 0.26
C ASP A 156 13.71 -5.73 -0.23
N VAL A 157 13.29 -5.03 -1.29
CA VAL A 157 14.00 -3.84 -1.80
C VAL A 157 14.03 -2.71 -0.76
N LEU A 158 12.93 -2.48 -0.04
CA LEU A 158 12.81 -1.38 0.92
C LEU A 158 13.37 -1.69 2.31
N ASN A 159 13.43 -2.97 2.69
CA ASN A 159 13.83 -3.43 4.02
C ASN A 159 14.92 -4.50 3.91
N LYS A 160 16.07 -4.15 3.38
CA LYS A 160 17.21 -5.05 3.10
C LYS A 160 17.61 -5.98 4.26
N ASP A 161 17.20 -5.68 5.50
CA ASP A 161 17.59 -6.40 6.71
C ASP A 161 16.44 -7.05 7.49
N SER A 162 15.20 -7.02 7.01
CA SER A 162 14.05 -7.53 7.76
C SER A 162 13.28 -8.64 7.04
N LYS A 163 13.03 -9.76 7.71
CA LYS A 163 12.15 -10.83 7.20
C LYS A 163 10.69 -10.35 7.23
N PHE A 164 10.01 -10.48 6.10
CA PHE A 164 8.65 -9.99 5.82
C PHE A 164 7.62 -10.27 6.94
N PHE A 165 7.60 -11.47 7.52
CA PHE A 165 6.55 -11.87 8.47
C PHE A 165 6.85 -11.62 9.95
N ASN A 166 8.09 -11.42 10.36
CA ASN A 166 8.43 -11.45 11.79
C ASN A 166 8.45 -10.08 12.48
N LYS A 167 8.37 -8.99 11.74
CA LYS A 167 8.61 -7.66 12.30
C LYS A 167 7.46 -6.65 12.13
N SER A 168 6.48 -6.95 11.28
CA SER A 168 5.42 -5.99 10.95
C SER A 168 4.47 -5.66 12.10
N ARG A 169 4.24 -6.58 13.03
CA ARG A 169 3.40 -6.34 14.23
C ARG A 169 4.13 -5.61 15.36
N GLU A 170 5.43 -5.87 15.52
CA GLU A 170 6.21 -5.28 16.63
C GLU A 170 6.81 -3.92 16.28
N LEU A 171 7.15 -3.69 15.00
CA LEU A 171 7.84 -2.46 14.58
C LEU A 171 6.94 -1.23 14.46
N TYR A 172 5.66 -1.42 14.25
CA TYR A 172 4.79 -0.30 13.88
C TYR A 172 3.92 0.25 15.00
N GLY A 173 4.04 -0.31 16.22
CA GLY A 173 3.39 0.27 17.42
C GLY A 173 1.86 0.44 17.30
N PHE A 174 1.22 -0.23 16.34
CA PHE A 174 -0.23 -0.32 16.28
C PHE A 174 -0.71 -1.31 17.35
N ASN A 175 -0.57 -0.92 18.59
CA ASN A 175 -1.41 -1.46 19.63
C ASN A 175 -2.82 -1.00 19.29
N SER A 176 -3.67 -1.95 18.89
CA SER A 176 -5.10 -1.77 19.01
C SER A 176 -5.33 -1.19 20.40
N ALA A 177 -5.79 0.05 20.48
CA ALA A 177 -6.29 0.57 21.73
C ALA A 177 -7.36 -0.43 22.17
N LYS A 178 -7.05 -1.24 23.17
CA LYS A 178 -8.06 -2.02 23.87
C LYS A 178 -9.04 -0.98 24.36
N GLN A 179 -10.20 -0.93 23.74
CA GLN A 179 -11.37 -0.33 24.35
C GLN A 179 -11.67 -1.20 25.57
N ASP A 180 -11.18 -0.78 26.73
CA ASP A 180 -11.68 -1.25 27.99
C ASP A 180 -13.13 -0.76 28.11
N HIS A 181 -14.04 -1.72 28.03
CA HIS A 181 -15.43 -1.57 28.42
C HIS A 181 -15.56 -1.85 29.91
#